data_2af335edc7188084d49b491e431645c6
#
_entry.id   2af335edc7188084d49b491e431645c6
#
_cell.length_a   1.000
_cell.length_b   1.000
_cell.length_c   1.000
_cell.angle_alpha   90.00
_cell.angle_beta   90.00
_cell.angle_gamma   90.00
#
_symmetry.space_group_name_H-M   'P 1'
#
loop_
_entity.id
_entity.type
_entity.pdbx_description
1 polymer ?
#
loop_
_entity_poly.entity_id
_entity_poly.type
_entity_poly.pdbx_seq_one_letter_code
_entity_poly.pdbx_strand_id
1 'polypeptide(L)'
;MLKVGIVGCGAMGQIIAEKIDEGLKGIKLVALCDKEKKRAEKLASVLTHPPVVVDLPSLISASDVVVEATSFEAAPQIVIESLNKGRDVLVLTVGAIFKRSDIFKLAQDKQVKIYLPSGAIAGLDWLKAASLGKISELTLVTRKPVGGLEETPYLKQAKINIANIENEVVLFEGTVEEAIKNFPANINIAATLALAAGKAARVKVKIVADPKLTKNTHQIKAEGELGKINLSVENLPSQINPRSSKLAAFSALALLEEIASPVKIGT
;
A
#
# COMPACT_ATOMS: atom_id res chain seq x y z
N MET A 1 22.63 -10.32 3.31
CA MET A 1 22.07 -9.11 2.68
C MET A 1 20.82 -9.54 1.93
N LEU A 2 19.67 -8.95 2.25
CA LEU A 2 18.38 -9.26 1.64
C LEU A 2 18.35 -8.77 0.19
N LYS A 3 18.11 -9.67 -0.75
CA LYS A 3 18.02 -9.35 -2.19
C LYS A 3 16.60 -8.92 -2.53
N VAL A 4 16.42 -7.70 -2.98
CA VAL A 4 15.12 -7.11 -3.32
C VAL A 4 15.01 -6.91 -4.83
N GLY A 5 13.93 -7.42 -5.43
CA GLY A 5 13.51 -7.10 -6.79
C GLY A 5 12.27 -6.22 -6.76
N ILE A 6 12.18 -5.20 -7.60
CA ILE A 6 11.04 -4.29 -7.66
C ILE A 6 10.30 -4.47 -9.00
N VAL A 7 9.02 -4.77 -8.92
CA VAL A 7 8.11 -4.81 -10.08
C VAL A 7 7.24 -3.57 -10.06
N GLY A 8 7.33 -2.77 -11.12
CA GLY A 8 6.70 -1.46 -11.22
C GLY A 8 7.66 -0.31 -10.88
N CYS A 9 8.12 0.39 -11.90
CA CYS A 9 9.06 1.52 -11.80
C CYS A 9 8.33 2.88 -11.89
N GLY A 10 7.09 2.92 -11.37
CA GLY A 10 6.33 4.16 -11.17
C GLY A 10 6.79 4.92 -9.93
N ALA A 11 5.99 5.92 -9.48
CA ALA A 11 6.36 6.80 -8.37
C ALA A 11 6.77 6.07 -7.08
N MET A 12 6.07 4.99 -6.71
CA MET A 12 6.40 4.24 -5.48
C MET A 12 7.65 3.40 -5.66
N GLY A 13 7.74 2.63 -6.76
CA GLY A 13 8.91 1.81 -7.06
C GLY A 13 10.18 2.64 -7.22
N GLN A 14 10.08 3.82 -7.84
CA GLN A 14 11.20 4.75 -7.96
C GLN A 14 11.71 5.20 -6.58
N ILE A 15 10.83 5.70 -5.69
CA ILE A 15 11.23 6.14 -4.35
C ILE A 15 11.89 5.00 -3.57
N ILE A 16 11.33 3.78 -3.66
CA ILE A 16 11.89 2.61 -2.97
C ILE A 16 13.26 2.24 -3.53
N ALA A 17 13.41 2.23 -4.87
CA ALA A 17 14.67 1.90 -5.51
C ALA A 17 15.79 2.91 -5.15
N GLU A 18 15.48 4.21 -5.26
CA GLU A 18 16.41 5.29 -4.91
C GLU A 18 16.87 5.19 -3.45
N LYS A 19 15.95 4.94 -2.52
CA LYS A 19 16.29 4.82 -1.10
C LYS A 19 17.10 3.58 -0.76
N ILE A 20 16.87 2.45 -1.44
CA ILE A 20 17.72 1.27 -1.29
C ILE A 20 19.13 1.57 -1.82
N ASP A 21 19.24 2.24 -2.95
CA ASP A 21 20.52 2.62 -3.58
C ASP A 21 21.32 3.62 -2.73
N GLU A 22 20.65 4.54 -2.02
CA GLU A 22 21.27 5.46 -1.06
C GLU A 22 21.92 4.74 0.14
N GLY A 23 21.69 3.43 0.34
CA GLY A 23 22.38 2.62 1.33
C GLY A 23 21.54 2.12 2.50
N LEU A 24 20.36 1.55 2.21
CA LEU A 24 19.55 0.89 3.25
C LEU A 24 20.29 -0.34 3.80
N LYS A 25 20.49 -0.38 5.13
CA LYS A 25 21.34 -1.38 5.78
C LYS A 25 20.79 -2.81 5.62
N GLY A 26 21.65 -3.72 5.17
CA GLY A 26 21.29 -5.13 5.04
C GLY A 26 20.46 -5.48 3.81
N ILE A 27 20.18 -4.52 2.93
CA ILE A 27 19.33 -4.67 1.74
C ILE A 27 20.13 -4.39 0.48
N LYS A 28 19.84 -5.11 -0.59
CA LYS A 28 20.42 -4.90 -1.92
C LYS A 28 19.33 -4.95 -2.98
N LEU A 29 19.21 -3.88 -3.79
CA LEU A 29 18.38 -3.89 -4.99
C LEU A 29 19.10 -4.70 -6.07
N VAL A 30 18.50 -5.81 -6.50
CA VAL A 30 19.14 -6.72 -7.47
C VAL A 30 18.52 -6.65 -8.86
N ALA A 31 17.23 -6.37 -8.97
CA ALA A 31 16.53 -6.37 -10.26
C ALA A 31 15.36 -5.37 -10.29
N LEU A 32 15.09 -4.84 -11.49
CA LEU A 32 13.91 -4.05 -11.82
C LEU A 32 13.14 -4.69 -12.97
N CYS A 33 11.81 -4.62 -12.89
CA CYS A 33 10.89 -5.01 -13.93
C CYS A 33 9.76 -3.99 -14.05
N ASP A 34 9.42 -3.59 -15.26
CA ASP A 34 8.22 -2.80 -15.55
C ASP A 34 7.62 -3.27 -16.88
N LYS A 35 6.28 -3.17 -17.03
CA LYS A 35 5.62 -3.47 -18.31
C LYS A 35 6.16 -2.61 -19.45
N GLU A 36 6.59 -1.39 -19.13
CA GLU A 36 7.30 -0.49 -20.01
C GLU A 36 8.81 -0.57 -19.69
N LYS A 37 9.52 -1.50 -20.33
CA LYS A 37 10.95 -1.76 -20.09
C LYS A 37 11.79 -0.46 -20.01
N LYS A 38 11.47 0.53 -20.84
CA LYS A 38 12.15 1.83 -20.84
C LYS A 38 12.07 2.57 -19.50
N ARG A 39 11.00 2.37 -18.72
CA ARG A 39 10.90 2.97 -17.38
C ARG A 39 11.89 2.33 -16.41
N ALA A 40 12.01 1.00 -16.45
CA ALA A 40 12.98 0.30 -15.62
C ALA A 40 14.41 0.64 -16.01
N GLU A 41 14.71 0.72 -17.31
CA GLU A 41 16.02 1.15 -17.83
C GLU A 41 16.37 2.58 -17.41
N LYS A 42 15.41 3.51 -17.53
CA LYS A 42 15.58 4.90 -17.07
C LYS A 42 15.84 4.96 -15.56
N LEU A 43 15.10 4.21 -14.76
CA LEU A 43 15.32 4.17 -13.32
C LEU A 43 16.70 3.59 -12.99
N ALA A 44 17.07 2.46 -13.59
CA ALA A 44 18.37 1.84 -13.38
C ALA A 44 19.54 2.80 -13.74
N SER A 45 19.40 3.59 -14.81
CA SER A 45 20.47 4.47 -15.28
C SER A 45 20.77 5.68 -14.38
N VAL A 46 19.86 6.02 -13.44
CA VAL A 46 20.05 7.13 -12.50
C VAL A 46 20.51 6.67 -11.11
N LEU A 47 20.55 5.37 -10.87
CA LEU A 47 21.02 4.80 -9.61
C LEU A 47 22.54 4.65 -9.59
N THR A 48 23.14 4.84 -8.43
CA THR A 48 24.61 4.72 -8.24
C THR A 48 25.08 3.26 -8.40
N HIS A 49 24.24 2.32 -7.97
CA HIS A 49 24.49 0.88 -8.07
C HIS A 49 23.37 0.25 -8.92
N PRO A 50 23.46 0.37 -10.26
CA PRO A 50 22.37 -0.02 -11.14
C PRO A 50 22.02 -1.52 -11.01
N PRO A 51 20.76 -1.86 -10.69
CA PRO A 51 20.29 -3.24 -10.74
C PRO A 51 20.11 -3.71 -12.17
N VAL A 52 20.02 -5.02 -12.39
CA VAL A 52 19.68 -5.54 -13.72
C VAL A 52 18.22 -5.27 -14.07
N VAL A 53 17.96 -4.93 -15.33
CA VAL A 53 16.59 -4.81 -15.86
C VAL A 53 16.24 -6.10 -16.60
N VAL A 54 15.27 -6.82 -16.09
CA VAL A 54 14.90 -8.17 -16.56
C VAL A 54 13.39 -8.35 -16.64
N ASP A 55 12.94 -9.48 -17.19
CA ASP A 55 11.55 -9.92 -17.14
C ASP A 55 11.12 -10.37 -15.72
N LEU A 56 9.82 -10.54 -15.51
CA LEU A 56 9.26 -10.91 -14.22
C LEU A 56 9.78 -12.26 -13.69
N PRO A 57 9.84 -13.36 -14.49
CA PRO A 57 10.37 -14.63 -14.01
C PRO A 57 11.83 -14.56 -13.55
N SER A 58 12.67 -13.83 -14.27
CA SER A 58 14.08 -13.61 -13.93
C SER A 58 14.25 -12.77 -12.68
N LEU A 59 13.45 -11.68 -12.52
CA LEU A 59 13.43 -10.88 -11.31
C LEU A 59 13.06 -11.71 -10.09
N ILE A 60 11.96 -12.48 -10.16
CA ILE A 60 11.51 -13.34 -9.07
C ILE A 60 12.61 -14.33 -8.67
N SER A 61 13.27 -14.95 -9.66
CA SER A 61 14.33 -15.93 -9.40
C SER A 61 15.55 -15.30 -8.70
N ALA A 62 15.88 -14.06 -9.01
CA ALA A 62 17.02 -13.34 -8.45
C ALA A 62 16.78 -12.76 -7.04
N SER A 63 15.52 -12.66 -6.60
CA SER A 63 15.12 -11.97 -5.39
C SER A 63 14.85 -12.90 -4.22
N ASP A 64 15.08 -12.44 -3.01
CA ASP A 64 14.57 -13.06 -1.77
C ASP A 64 13.17 -12.51 -1.46
N VAL A 65 12.99 -11.19 -1.67
CA VAL A 65 11.70 -10.49 -1.55
C VAL A 65 11.39 -9.75 -2.84
N VAL A 66 10.20 -9.95 -3.37
CA VAL A 66 9.64 -9.19 -4.50
C VAL A 66 8.80 -8.04 -3.98
N VAL A 67 9.12 -6.80 -4.35
CA VAL A 67 8.28 -5.63 -4.05
C VAL A 67 7.35 -5.39 -5.23
N GLU A 68 6.05 -5.53 -4.98
CA GLU A 68 5.00 -5.23 -5.93
C GLU A 68 4.58 -3.75 -5.78
N ALA A 69 4.82 -2.92 -6.80
CA ALA A 69 4.49 -1.50 -6.87
C ALA A 69 3.80 -1.14 -8.19
N THR A 70 2.83 -1.97 -8.62
CA THR A 70 2.20 -1.91 -9.94
C THR A 70 0.76 -1.38 -9.88
N SER A 71 -0.06 -1.73 -10.86
CA SER A 71 -1.48 -1.38 -10.90
C SER A 71 -2.35 -2.42 -10.20
N PHE A 72 -3.58 -2.02 -9.89
CA PHE A 72 -4.59 -2.88 -9.27
C PHE A 72 -4.81 -4.19 -10.06
N GLU A 73 -4.80 -4.12 -11.39
CA GLU A 73 -5.03 -5.25 -12.27
C GLU A 73 -3.84 -6.20 -12.34
N ALA A 74 -2.62 -5.67 -12.27
CA ALA A 74 -1.39 -6.47 -12.43
C ALA A 74 -0.94 -7.15 -11.13
N ALA A 75 -1.17 -6.52 -9.98
CA ALA A 75 -0.66 -6.96 -8.68
C ALA A 75 -1.00 -8.43 -8.34
N PRO A 76 -2.24 -8.93 -8.50
CA PRO A 76 -2.56 -10.31 -8.14
C PRO A 76 -1.72 -11.36 -8.87
N GLN A 77 -1.47 -11.15 -10.17
CA GLN A 77 -0.67 -12.10 -10.96
C GLN A 77 0.79 -12.11 -10.51
N ILE A 78 1.39 -10.94 -10.28
CA ILE A 78 2.76 -10.81 -9.79
C ILE A 78 2.93 -11.51 -8.44
N VAL A 79 1.98 -11.31 -7.53
CA VAL A 79 1.98 -11.96 -6.22
C VAL A 79 1.91 -13.48 -6.38
N ILE A 80 0.97 -14.02 -7.17
CA ILE A 80 0.81 -15.45 -7.40
C ILE A 80 2.09 -16.07 -8.00
N GLU A 81 2.68 -15.44 -9.00
CA GLU A 81 3.92 -15.95 -9.62
C GLU A 81 5.08 -15.99 -8.62
N SER A 82 5.23 -14.94 -7.80
CA SER A 82 6.27 -14.87 -6.77
C SER A 82 6.10 -15.97 -5.71
N LEU A 83 4.88 -16.14 -5.19
CA LEU A 83 4.57 -17.18 -4.21
C LEU A 83 4.79 -18.60 -4.79
N ASN A 84 4.39 -18.84 -6.03
CA ASN A 84 4.62 -20.12 -6.70
C ASN A 84 6.11 -20.46 -6.87
N LYS A 85 6.96 -19.44 -6.97
CA LYS A 85 8.42 -19.60 -7.04
C LYS A 85 9.08 -19.64 -5.65
N GLY A 86 8.31 -19.68 -4.57
CA GLY A 86 8.81 -19.75 -3.20
C GLY A 86 9.48 -18.44 -2.76
N ARG A 87 9.01 -17.29 -3.23
CA ARG A 87 9.54 -15.99 -2.87
C ARG A 87 8.56 -15.20 -2.01
N ASP A 88 9.09 -14.54 -1.01
CA ASP A 88 8.33 -13.60 -0.20
C ASP A 88 7.95 -12.36 -1.03
N VAL A 89 6.80 -11.77 -0.74
CA VAL A 89 6.30 -10.62 -1.50
C VAL A 89 5.90 -9.49 -0.55
N LEU A 90 6.38 -8.27 -0.82
CA LEU A 90 5.88 -7.04 -0.22
C LEU A 90 4.93 -6.37 -1.21
N VAL A 91 3.67 -6.19 -0.81
CA VAL A 91 2.59 -5.73 -1.69
C VAL A 91 2.17 -4.32 -1.29
N LEU A 92 2.32 -3.38 -2.23
CA LEU A 92 1.81 -2.01 -2.05
C LEU A 92 0.35 -1.87 -2.52
N THR A 93 -0.06 -2.68 -3.49
CA THR A 93 -1.42 -2.63 -4.07
C THR A 93 -2.37 -3.56 -3.29
N VAL A 94 -2.45 -3.34 -1.97
CA VAL A 94 -3.16 -4.22 -1.01
C VAL A 94 -4.63 -4.42 -1.37
N GLY A 95 -5.29 -3.36 -1.88
CA GLY A 95 -6.69 -3.44 -2.31
C GLY A 95 -6.95 -4.51 -3.36
N ALA A 96 -5.97 -4.78 -4.25
CA ALA A 96 -6.11 -5.76 -5.32
C ALA A 96 -6.12 -7.22 -4.83
N ILE A 97 -5.53 -7.48 -3.66
CA ILE A 97 -5.47 -8.82 -3.06
C ILE A 97 -6.41 -8.98 -1.87
N PHE A 98 -7.10 -7.94 -1.44
CA PHE A 98 -7.90 -7.92 -0.20
C PHE A 98 -8.92 -9.08 -0.12
N LYS A 99 -9.64 -9.39 -1.21
CA LYS A 99 -10.61 -10.48 -1.29
C LYS A 99 -10.06 -11.79 -1.87
N ARG A 100 -8.78 -11.88 -2.12
CA ARG A 100 -8.14 -13.02 -2.75
C ARG A 100 -7.66 -14.02 -1.69
N SER A 101 -8.62 -14.70 -1.04
CA SER A 101 -8.32 -15.77 -0.06
C SER A 101 -7.46 -16.90 -0.64
N ASP A 102 -7.55 -17.14 -1.94
CA ASP A 102 -6.71 -18.05 -2.69
C ASP A 102 -5.22 -17.66 -2.64
N ILE A 103 -4.90 -16.36 -2.73
CA ILE A 103 -3.53 -15.86 -2.61
C ILE A 103 -2.98 -16.07 -1.19
N PHE A 104 -3.76 -15.76 -0.16
CA PHE A 104 -3.34 -15.97 1.23
C PHE A 104 -3.15 -17.46 1.55
N LYS A 105 -4.05 -18.32 1.02
CA LYS A 105 -3.89 -19.77 1.14
C LYS A 105 -2.64 -20.25 0.41
N LEU A 106 -2.37 -19.77 -0.79
CA LEU A 106 -1.17 -20.12 -1.56
C LEU A 106 0.11 -19.80 -0.77
N ALA A 107 0.16 -18.64 -0.09
CA ALA A 107 1.29 -18.27 0.75
C ALA A 107 1.50 -19.26 1.90
N GLN A 108 0.43 -19.71 2.55
CA GLN A 108 0.48 -20.74 3.60
C GLN A 108 0.97 -22.08 3.05
N ASP A 109 0.40 -22.54 1.94
CA ASP A 109 0.74 -23.83 1.29
C ASP A 109 2.21 -23.85 0.84
N LYS A 110 2.74 -22.71 0.39
CA LYS A 110 4.14 -22.55 -0.03
C LYS A 110 5.11 -22.17 1.09
N GLN A 111 4.61 -21.91 2.30
CA GLN A 111 5.40 -21.45 3.45
C GLN A 111 6.22 -20.17 3.17
N VAL A 112 5.66 -19.27 2.39
CA VAL A 112 6.22 -17.95 2.05
C VAL A 112 5.35 -16.84 2.64
N LYS A 113 5.90 -15.64 2.72
CA LYS A 113 5.25 -14.52 3.40
C LYS A 113 4.74 -13.47 2.43
N ILE A 114 3.58 -12.91 2.76
CA ILE A 114 3.06 -11.69 2.15
C ILE A 114 3.21 -10.58 3.19
N TYR A 115 4.01 -9.57 2.87
CA TYR A 115 4.22 -8.39 3.69
C TYR A 115 3.34 -7.25 3.19
N LEU A 116 2.56 -6.66 4.08
CA LEU A 116 1.67 -5.55 3.80
C LEU A 116 2.10 -4.34 4.63
N PRO A 117 2.73 -3.32 4.03
CA PRO A 117 3.15 -2.14 4.76
C PRO A 117 1.94 -1.34 5.25
N SER A 118 2.13 -0.54 6.30
CA SER A 118 1.07 0.32 6.85
C SER A 118 0.57 1.38 5.84
N GLY A 119 1.36 1.64 4.81
CA GLY A 119 1.03 2.67 3.84
C GLY A 119 1.13 4.06 4.46
N ALA A 120 0.08 4.84 4.30
CA ALA A 120 0.05 6.23 4.75
C ALA A 120 -0.69 6.43 6.09
N ILE A 121 -0.75 5.40 6.94
CA ILE A 121 -1.43 5.44 8.26
C ILE A 121 -0.53 4.94 9.39
N ALA A 122 -1.00 5.13 10.61
CA ALA A 122 -0.41 4.62 11.85
C ALA A 122 -1.43 3.76 12.62
N GLY A 123 -0.99 3.13 13.71
CA GLY A 123 -1.86 2.41 14.65
C GLY A 123 -2.18 0.96 14.26
N LEU A 124 -1.49 0.37 13.26
CA LEU A 124 -1.70 -1.04 12.92
C LEU A 124 -1.29 -1.97 14.05
N ASP A 125 -0.27 -1.63 14.84
CA ASP A 125 0.16 -2.42 15.99
C ASP A 125 -0.94 -2.53 17.04
N TRP A 126 -1.58 -1.38 17.37
CA TRP A 126 -2.73 -1.37 18.27
C TRP A 126 -3.88 -2.22 17.72
N LEU A 127 -4.18 -2.10 16.42
CA LEU A 127 -5.26 -2.88 15.79
C LEU A 127 -4.96 -4.37 15.77
N LYS A 128 -3.73 -4.78 15.46
CA LYS A 128 -3.32 -6.19 15.50
C LYS A 128 -3.48 -6.76 16.91
N ALA A 129 -3.04 -6.04 17.93
CA ALA A 129 -3.22 -6.44 19.32
C ALA A 129 -4.71 -6.45 19.71
N ALA A 130 -5.48 -5.42 19.37
CA ALA A 130 -6.90 -5.33 19.67
C ALA A 130 -7.74 -6.40 18.95
N SER A 131 -7.29 -6.90 17.80
CA SER A 131 -7.98 -7.95 17.04
C SER A 131 -7.94 -9.33 17.72
N LEU A 132 -7.10 -9.52 18.74
CA LEU A 132 -7.10 -10.71 19.59
C LEU A 132 -8.26 -10.70 20.59
N GLY A 133 -8.84 -9.54 20.87
CA GLY A 133 -10.12 -9.35 21.56
C GLY A 133 -11.22 -8.96 20.57
N LYS A 134 -12.24 -8.25 21.04
CA LYS A 134 -13.36 -7.78 20.22
C LYS A 134 -13.21 -6.31 19.90
N ILE A 135 -13.15 -5.98 18.61
CA ILE A 135 -13.30 -4.61 18.10
C ILE A 135 -14.77 -4.39 17.79
N SER A 136 -15.41 -3.45 18.48
CA SER A 136 -16.82 -3.11 18.35
C SER A 136 -17.08 -2.05 17.28
N GLU A 137 -16.14 -1.10 17.12
CA GLU A 137 -16.22 -0.04 16.13
C GLU A 137 -14.85 0.20 15.50
N LEU A 138 -14.83 0.36 14.16
CA LEU A 138 -13.63 0.75 13.41
C LEU A 138 -14.03 1.60 12.21
N THR A 139 -13.61 2.85 12.23
CA THR A 139 -13.90 3.83 11.18
C THR A 139 -12.60 4.42 10.62
N LEU A 140 -12.50 4.45 9.30
CA LEU A 140 -11.48 5.19 8.56
C LEU A 140 -12.14 6.36 7.83
N VAL A 141 -11.71 7.57 8.12
CA VAL A 141 -12.08 8.77 7.37
C VAL A 141 -10.89 9.27 6.58
N THR A 142 -10.97 9.22 5.27
CA THR A 142 -9.96 9.77 4.36
C THR A 142 -10.45 11.09 3.80
N ARG A 143 -9.76 12.18 4.13
CA ARG A 143 -10.01 13.50 3.53
C ARG A 143 -8.93 13.80 2.51
N LYS A 144 -9.36 14.33 1.36
CA LYS A 144 -8.45 14.69 0.26
C LYS A 144 -8.80 16.06 -0.31
N PRO A 145 -7.78 16.77 -0.84
CA PRO A 145 -8.02 17.91 -1.71
C PRO A 145 -8.87 17.49 -2.90
N VAL A 146 -9.67 18.42 -3.43
CA VAL A 146 -10.58 18.19 -4.57
C VAL A 146 -9.85 17.58 -5.76
N GLY A 147 -8.72 18.16 -6.21
CA GLY A 147 -7.95 17.66 -7.36
C GLY A 147 -7.41 16.24 -7.22
N GLY A 148 -7.38 15.68 -6.00
CA GLY A 148 -7.00 14.27 -5.76
C GLY A 148 -8.12 13.25 -6.05
N LEU A 149 -9.37 13.71 -6.27
CA LEU A 149 -10.56 12.89 -6.37
C LEU A 149 -11.34 13.05 -7.69
N GLU A 150 -11.17 14.15 -8.42
CA GLU A 150 -11.94 14.51 -9.63
C GLU A 150 -12.01 13.41 -10.69
N GLU A 151 -10.92 12.66 -10.86
CA GLU A 151 -10.80 11.62 -11.88
C GLU A 151 -11.29 10.23 -11.44
N THR A 152 -11.93 10.11 -10.28
CA THR A 152 -12.37 8.79 -9.78
C THR A 152 -13.53 8.25 -10.60
N PRO A 153 -13.55 6.92 -10.89
CA PRO A 153 -14.67 6.28 -11.61
C PRO A 153 -16.02 6.53 -10.95
N TYR A 154 -16.06 6.55 -9.62
CA TYR A 154 -17.27 6.78 -8.83
C TYR A 154 -17.92 8.13 -9.14
N LEU A 155 -17.13 9.22 -9.13
CA LEU A 155 -17.66 10.56 -9.42
C LEU A 155 -18.15 10.68 -10.86
N LYS A 156 -17.43 10.06 -11.81
CA LYS A 156 -17.85 10.02 -13.22
C LYS A 156 -19.18 9.28 -13.41
N GLN A 157 -19.34 8.12 -12.79
CA GLN A 157 -20.59 7.34 -12.85
C GLN A 157 -21.77 8.04 -12.17
N ALA A 158 -21.52 8.60 -10.99
CA ALA A 158 -22.55 9.29 -10.21
C ALA A 158 -22.84 10.71 -10.74
N LYS A 159 -22.10 11.20 -11.76
CA LYS A 159 -22.18 12.55 -12.30
C LYS A 159 -22.04 13.64 -11.22
N ILE A 160 -21.23 13.37 -10.20
CA ILE A 160 -20.95 14.29 -9.09
C ILE A 160 -19.82 15.22 -9.51
N ASN A 161 -20.10 16.53 -9.57
CA ASN A 161 -19.11 17.56 -9.79
C ASN A 161 -18.68 18.16 -8.46
N ILE A 162 -17.39 18.07 -8.14
CA ILE A 162 -16.79 18.59 -6.90
C ILE A 162 -15.89 19.80 -7.12
N ALA A 163 -15.74 20.28 -8.35
CA ALA A 163 -14.80 21.36 -8.69
C ALA A 163 -15.07 22.67 -7.93
N ASN A 164 -16.34 22.95 -7.64
CA ASN A 164 -16.79 24.24 -7.06
C ASN A 164 -17.37 24.10 -5.65
N ILE A 165 -16.97 23.05 -4.89
CA ILE A 165 -17.41 22.92 -3.49
C ILE A 165 -16.65 23.94 -2.61
N GLU A 166 -17.37 24.62 -1.73
CA GLU A 166 -16.81 25.60 -0.79
C GLU A 166 -16.49 24.99 0.59
N ASN A 167 -17.17 23.91 0.93
CA ASN A 167 -17.01 23.18 2.20
C ASN A 167 -16.76 21.70 1.95
N GLU A 168 -16.33 20.98 3.00
CA GLU A 168 -16.13 19.54 2.90
C GLU A 168 -17.44 18.80 2.55
N VAL A 169 -17.30 17.79 1.67
CA VAL A 169 -18.42 16.95 1.24
C VAL A 169 -18.04 15.48 1.39
N VAL A 170 -18.91 14.73 2.07
CA VAL A 170 -18.78 13.26 2.13
C VAL A 170 -19.21 12.69 0.77
N LEU A 171 -18.24 12.16 0.03
CA LEU A 171 -18.47 11.56 -1.28
C LEU A 171 -18.93 10.12 -1.19
N PHE A 172 -18.44 9.42 -0.17
CA PHE A 172 -18.70 7.99 0.01
C PHE A 172 -18.69 7.63 1.49
N GLU A 173 -19.62 6.77 1.88
CA GLU A 173 -19.65 6.08 3.16
C GLU A 173 -20.13 4.65 2.93
N GLY A 174 -19.35 3.66 3.39
CA GLY A 174 -19.68 2.26 3.16
C GLY A 174 -18.61 1.31 3.70
N THR A 175 -18.63 0.08 3.20
CA THR A 175 -17.65 -0.97 3.52
C THR A 175 -16.35 -0.81 2.75
N VAL A 176 -15.31 -1.55 3.15
CA VAL A 176 -14.03 -1.60 2.41
C VAL A 176 -14.24 -2.13 1.00
N GLU A 177 -15.09 -3.14 0.85
CA GLU A 177 -15.40 -3.75 -0.44
C GLU A 177 -16.04 -2.78 -1.43
N GLU A 178 -17.03 -2.03 -0.95
CA GLU A 178 -17.69 -1.01 -1.76
C GLU A 178 -16.71 0.11 -2.12
N ALA A 179 -15.86 0.49 -1.17
CA ALA A 179 -14.82 1.48 -1.39
C ALA A 179 -13.77 1.02 -2.42
N ILE A 180 -13.36 -0.26 -2.40
CA ILE A 180 -12.45 -0.84 -3.42
C ILE A 180 -13.09 -0.75 -4.82
N LYS A 181 -14.36 -1.08 -4.95
CA LYS A 181 -15.08 -1.02 -6.22
C LYS A 181 -15.16 0.40 -6.79
N ASN A 182 -15.38 1.38 -5.92
CA ASN A 182 -15.65 2.76 -6.31
C ASN A 182 -14.39 3.64 -6.42
N PHE A 183 -13.34 3.32 -5.63
CA PHE A 183 -12.11 4.12 -5.52
C PHE A 183 -10.84 3.26 -5.54
N PRO A 184 -10.61 2.39 -6.53
CA PRO A 184 -9.54 1.38 -6.50
C PRO A 184 -8.14 1.95 -6.27
N ALA A 185 -7.85 3.15 -6.75
CA ALA A 185 -6.56 3.81 -6.56
C ALA A 185 -6.35 4.44 -5.17
N ASN A 186 -7.38 4.50 -4.31
CA ASN A 186 -7.34 5.24 -3.05
C ASN A 186 -7.60 4.36 -1.82
N ILE A 187 -7.62 3.04 -1.98
CA ILE A 187 -8.21 2.13 -0.99
C ILE A 187 -7.20 1.22 -0.28
N ASN A 188 -5.93 1.23 -0.67
CA ASN A 188 -4.92 0.35 -0.08
C ASN A 188 -4.87 0.47 1.45
N ILE A 189 -5.00 1.69 1.98
CA ILE A 189 -5.05 1.97 3.42
C ILE A 189 -6.21 1.24 4.09
N ALA A 190 -7.43 1.33 3.54
CA ALA A 190 -8.60 0.69 4.12
C ALA A 190 -8.49 -0.84 4.07
N ALA A 191 -7.94 -1.39 2.99
CA ALA A 191 -7.68 -2.81 2.86
C ALA A 191 -6.67 -3.29 3.91
N THR A 192 -5.54 -2.57 4.08
CA THR A 192 -4.54 -2.90 5.10
C THR A 192 -5.13 -2.82 6.51
N LEU A 193 -5.91 -1.76 6.80
CA LEU A 193 -6.58 -1.58 8.09
C LEU A 193 -7.53 -2.75 8.41
N ALA A 194 -8.32 -3.16 7.42
CA ALA A 194 -9.27 -4.27 7.58
C ALA A 194 -8.56 -5.61 7.78
N LEU A 195 -7.45 -5.86 7.07
CA LEU A 195 -6.64 -7.06 7.25
C LEU A 195 -5.99 -7.11 8.63
N ALA A 196 -5.49 -5.96 9.13
CA ALA A 196 -4.89 -5.85 10.46
C ALA A 196 -5.92 -6.03 11.58
N ALA A 197 -7.14 -5.53 11.40
CA ALA A 197 -8.23 -5.68 12.37
C ALA A 197 -8.88 -7.07 12.38
N GLY A 198 -8.54 -7.93 11.40
CA GLY A 198 -9.04 -9.30 11.31
C GLY A 198 -10.45 -9.42 10.74
N LYS A 199 -10.87 -10.67 10.48
CA LYS A 199 -12.13 -10.98 9.77
C LYS A 199 -13.41 -10.55 10.50
N ALA A 200 -13.36 -10.41 11.83
CA ALA A 200 -14.52 -10.05 12.64
C ALA A 200 -14.80 -8.55 12.68
N ALA A 201 -13.81 -7.72 12.39
CA ALA A 201 -13.95 -6.27 12.44
C ALA A 201 -14.61 -5.75 11.16
N ARG A 202 -15.69 -4.98 11.35
CA ARG A 202 -16.33 -4.25 10.24
C ARG A 202 -15.75 -2.85 10.15
N VAL A 203 -14.99 -2.58 9.09
CA VAL A 203 -14.42 -1.27 8.85
C VAL A 203 -15.42 -0.40 8.09
N LYS A 204 -15.79 0.72 8.70
CA LYS A 204 -16.56 1.79 8.04
C LYS A 204 -15.59 2.75 7.35
N VAL A 205 -15.74 2.94 6.07
CA VAL A 205 -14.89 3.83 5.26
C VAL A 205 -15.68 5.06 4.86
N LYS A 206 -15.11 6.25 5.13
CA LYS A 206 -15.62 7.53 4.62
C LYS A 206 -14.57 8.20 3.75
N ILE A 207 -14.98 8.67 2.57
CA ILE A 207 -14.14 9.47 1.67
C ILE A 207 -14.75 10.84 1.56
N VAL A 208 -13.96 11.86 1.88
CA VAL A 208 -14.40 13.25 1.98
C VAL A 208 -13.52 14.09 1.03
N ALA A 209 -14.16 14.90 0.19
CA ALA A 209 -13.51 15.98 -0.52
C ALA A 209 -13.53 17.24 0.35
N ASP A 210 -12.40 17.88 0.53
CA ASP A 210 -12.29 19.11 1.28
C ASP A 210 -11.45 20.14 0.49
N PRO A 211 -12.06 21.23 0.01
CA PRO A 211 -11.39 22.25 -0.80
C PRO A 211 -10.35 23.06 -0.02
N LYS A 212 -10.40 23.04 1.32
CA LYS A 212 -9.46 23.78 2.19
C LYS A 212 -8.18 23.00 2.48
N LEU A 213 -8.16 21.71 2.13
CA LEU A 213 -6.99 20.85 2.35
C LEU A 213 -5.96 20.98 1.22
N THR A 214 -4.71 21.00 1.63
CA THR A 214 -3.55 20.88 0.72
C THR A 214 -2.84 19.53 0.87
N LYS A 215 -3.27 18.72 1.85
CA LYS A 215 -2.68 17.43 2.22
C LYS A 215 -3.74 16.35 2.36
N ASN A 216 -3.37 15.11 2.11
CA ASN A 216 -4.22 13.97 2.44
C ASN A 216 -4.23 13.76 3.95
N THR A 217 -5.42 13.64 4.56
CA THR A 217 -5.59 13.35 5.98
C THR A 217 -6.33 12.03 6.15
N HIS A 218 -5.82 11.18 7.04
CA HIS A 218 -6.45 9.91 7.39
C HIS A 218 -6.73 9.89 8.89
N GLN A 219 -7.99 9.73 9.27
CA GLN A 219 -8.41 9.57 10.67
C GLN A 219 -8.88 8.16 10.89
N ILE A 220 -8.36 7.51 11.92
CA ILE A 220 -8.74 6.17 12.37
C ILE A 220 -9.34 6.31 13.76
N LYS A 221 -10.57 5.80 13.92
CA LYS A 221 -11.23 5.65 15.21
C LYS A 221 -11.56 4.19 15.40
N ALA A 222 -11.09 3.62 16.49
CA ALA A 222 -11.45 2.25 16.86
C ALA A 222 -11.77 2.17 18.36
N GLU A 223 -12.71 1.30 18.69
CA GLU A 223 -13.12 1.00 20.06
C GLU A 223 -13.39 -0.49 20.20
N GLY A 224 -13.04 -1.07 21.34
CA GLY A 224 -13.22 -2.47 21.63
C GLY A 224 -12.91 -2.81 23.07
N GLU A 225 -12.82 -4.10 23.38
CA GLU A 225 -12.58 -4.60 24.75
C GLU A 225 -11.27 -4.08 25.37
N LEU A 226 -10.25 -3.85 24.54
CA LEU A 226 -8.93 -3.42 25.01
C LEU A 226 -8.78 -1.89 25.09
N GLY A 227 -9.83 -1.14 24.78
CA GLY A 227 -9.83 0.31 24.86
C GLY A 227 -10.18 1.01 23.56
N LYS A 228 -9.69 2.24 23.41
CA LYS A 228 -10.06 3.14 22.33
C LYS A 228 -8.84 3.83 21.76
N ILE A 229 -8.80 3.96 20.44
CA ILE A 229 -7.78 4.75 19.74
C ILE A 229 -8.44 5.78 18.82
N ASN A 230 -7.84 6.96 18.75
CA ASN A 230 -8.22 8.02 17.83
C ASN A 230 -6.94 8.64 17.27
N LEU A 231 -6.66 8.40 16.00
CA LEU A 231 -5.45 8.84 15.30
C LEU A 231 -5.80 9.74 14.13
N SER A 232 -4.96 10.74 13.90
CA SER A 232 -4.99 11.55 12.68
C SER A 232 -3.59 11.61 12.08
N VAL A 233 -3.48 11.31 10.79
CA VAL A 233 -2.22 11.36 10.04
C VAL A 233 -2.40 12.31 8.87
N GLU A 234 -1.58 13.36 8.83
CA GLU A 234 -1.50 14.30 7.71
C GLU A 234 -0.29 13.96 6.86
N ASN A 235 -0.52 13.69 5.59
CA ASN A 235 0.52 13.23 4.69
C ASN A 235 0.87 14.28 3.63
N LEU A 236 2.16 14.56 3.51
CA LEU A 236 2.65 15.30 2.36
C LEU A 236 2.46 14.47 1.07
N PRO A 237 1.88 15.06 0.02
CA PRO A 237 1.78 14.39 -1.27
C PRO A 237 3.17 14.09 -1.82
N SER A 238 3.29 13.00 -2.57
CA SER A 238 4.52 12.72 -3.32
C SER A 238 4.71 13.75 -4.43
N GLN A 239 5.91 14.27 -4.60
CA GLN A 239 6.25 15.19 -5.69
C GLN A 239 6.08 14.55 -7.07
N ILE A 240 6.29 13.23 -7.17
CA ILE A 240 6.20 12.47 -8.43
C ILE A 240 4.72 12.15 -8.75
N ASN A 241 3.90 11.88 -7.73
CA ASN A 241 2.48 11.60 -7.88
C ASN A 241 1.69 12.18 -6.69
N PRO A 242 1.08 13.37 -6.83
CA PRO A 242 0.33 14.02 -5.74
C PRO A 242 -0.86 13.19 -5.19
N ARG A 243 -1.34 12.19 -5.95
CA ARG A 243 -2.40 11.28 -5.50
C ARG A 243 -1.92 10.27 -4.46
N SER A 244 -0.59 10.09 -4.34
CA SER A 244 0.04 9.15 -3.41
C SER A 244 0.76 9.89 -2.30
N SER A 245 0.80 9.30 -1.10
CA SER A 245 1.61 9.79 0.00
C SER A 245 3.03 9.24 -0.09
N LYS A 246 4.04 10.10 0.11
CA LYS A 246 5.42 9.66 0.24
C LYS A 246 5.61 8.66 1.38
N LEU A 247 4.84 8.80 2.47
CA LEU A 247 4.87 7.90 3.62
C LEU A 247 4.59 6.43 3.23
N ALA A 248 3.78 6.18 2.20
CA ALA A 248 3.49 4.81 1.75
C ALA A 248 4.73 4.08 1.23
N ALA A 249 5.61 4.75 0.49
CA ALA A 249 6.88 4.15 0.06
C ALA A 249 7.84 3.98 1.25
N PHE A 250 7.88 4.94 2.17
CA PHE A 250 8.72 4.86 3.37
C PHE A 250 8.27 3.77 4.34
N SER A 251 6.96 3.50 4.45
CA SER A 251 6.47 2.37 5.24
C SER A 251 6.90 1.02 4.67
N ALA A 252 6.99 0.91 3.33
CA ALA A 252 7.54 -0.28 2.68
C ALA A 252 9.04 -0.44 2.94
N LEU A 253 9.80 0.67 2.92
CA LEU A 253 11.23 0.67 3.25
C LEU A 253 11.47 0.26 4.70
N ALA A 254 10.71 0.82 5.64
CA ALA A 254 10.80 0.44 7.05
C ALA A 254 10.50 -1.07 7.26
N LEU A 255 9.50 -1.59 6.55
CA LEU A 255 9.18 -3.02 6.59
C LEU A 255 10.30 -3.90 5.98
N LEU A 256 10.94 -3.45 4.90
CA LEU A 256 12.11 -4.14 4.34
C LEU A 256 13.30 -4.13 5.32
N GLU A 257 13.55 -3.02 6.01
CA GLU A 257 14.56 -2.95 7.07
C GLU A 257 14.24 -3.90 8.22
N GLU A 258 12.97 -3.96 8.63
CA GLU A 258 12.51 -4.90 9.65
C GLU A 258 12.74 -6.35 9.22
N ILE A 259 12.44 -6.71 7.96
CA ILE A 259 12.69 -8.06 7.41
C ILE A 259 14.18 -8.39 7.47
N ALA A 260 15.05 -7.46 7.12
CA ALA A 260 16.51 -7.65 7.11
C ALA A 260 17.15 -7.58 8.50
N SER A 261 16.47 -7.00 9.50
CA SER A 261 16.99 -6.81 10.86
C SER A 261 16.81 -8.05 11.74
N PRO A 262 17.78 -8.37 12.63
CA PRO A 262 17.58 -9.36 13.67
C PRO A 262 16.68 -8.86 14.81
N VAL A 263 16.48 -7.53 14.94
CA VAL A 263 15.64 -6.90 15.97
C VAL A 263 14.33 -6.48 15.32
N LYS A 264 13.20 -6.91 15.91
CA LYS A 264 11.85 -6.53 15.52
C LYS A 264 11.30 -5.56 16.54
N ILE A 265 10.62 -4.49 16.10
CA ILE A 265 10.01 -3.47 16.95
C ILE A 265 8.54 -3.35 16.54
N GLY A 266 7.65 -3.50 17.52
CA GLY A 266 6.22 -3.56 17.29
C GLY A 266 5.72 -4.96 16.95
N THR A 267 4.48 -5.05 16.45
CA THR A 267 3.78 -6.33 16.20
C THR A 267 3.48 -6.57 14.74
#